data_d4015726ab5f7b4de3375674df026745
#
_entry.id   d4015726ab5f7b4de3375674df026745
#
_cell.length_a   1.000
_cell.length_b   1.000
_cell.length_c   1.000
_cell.angle_alpha   90.00
_cell.angle_beta   90.00
_cell.angle_gamma   90.00
#
_symmetry.space_group_name_H-M   'P 1'
#
loop_
_entity.id
_entity.type
_entity.pdbx_description
1 polymer ?
#
loop_
_entity_poly.entity_id
_entity_poly.type
_entity_poly.pdbx_seq_one_letter_code
_entity_poly.pdbx_strand_id
1 'polypeptide(L)'
;PKKAISIKNGRSFIDQEKCIKCGLCTNACEYNAIIRQERPCAKVCGMNAIKSDELGRAEIDPDKCVSCGMCLVNCPFGAIIDKSQIYQTITALKSDTPVYAAIAPAFAGQFGNVSTGKIRTAFKELGFEDVVEVAIGADLCTIEEAQDFMKEVPEKQPFMATSCCPAWSV
;
A
#
# COMPACT_ATOMS: atom_id res chain seq x y z
N PRO A 1 20.62 9.15 -25.03
CA PRO A 1 20.71 10.62 -25.02
C PRO A 1 21.95 11.15 -24.29
N LYS A 2 22.40 10.48 -23.20
CA LYS A 2 23.55 10.90 -22.38
C LYS A 2 24.88 10.23 -22.75
N LYS A 3 24.98 9.58 -23.91
CA LYS A 3 26.16 8.81 -24.32
C LYS A 3 26.63 7.79 -23.27
N ALA A 4 25.68 7.22 -22.53
CA ALA A 4 25.94 6.24 -21.47
C ALA A 4 26.27 4.84 -21.99
N ILE A 5 26.01 4.55 -23.26
CA ILE A 5 26.30 3.25 -23.88
C ILE A 5 27.60 3.34 -24.66
N SER A 6 28.48 2.41 -24.41
CA SER A 6 29.77 2.25 -25.13
C SER A 6 30.04 0.76 -25.41
N ILE A 7 30.90 0.49 -26.37
CA ILE A 7 31.39 -0.86 -26.65
C ILE A 7 32.77 -0.99 -26.01
N LYS A 8 32.95 -1.98 -25.14
CA LYS A 8 34.22 -2.34 -24.52
C LYS A 8 34.46 -3.83 -24.77
N ASN A 9 35.59 -4.16 -25.36
CA ASN A 9 35.99 -5.57 -25.69
C ASN A 9 34.88 -6.32 -26.44
N GLY A 10 34.25 -5.68 -27.43
CA GLY A 10 33.20 -6.29 -28.25
C GLY A 10 31.83 -6.47 -27.54
N ARG A 11 31.70 -5.96 -26.34
CA ARG A 11 30.43 -6.02 -25.56
C ARG A 11 29.88 -4.61 -25.29
N SER A 12 28.57 -4.47 -25.33
CA SER A 12 27.93 -3.22 -24.93
C SER A 12 28.01 -3.07 -23.42
N PHE A 13 28.39 -1.87 -22.99
CA PHE A 13 28.50 -1.49 -21.58
C PHE A 13 27.66 -0.24 -21.35
N ILE A 14 26.89 -0.25 -20.27
CA ILE A 14 26.08 0.89 -19.84
C ILE A 14 26.73 1.49 -18.61
N ASP A 15 27.22 2.72 -18.77
CA ASP A 15 27.76 3.51 -17.69
C ASP A 15 26.62 3.98 -16.76
N GLN A 16 26.59 3.45 -15.55
CA GLN A 16 25.51 3.71 -14.59
C GLN A 16 25.49 5.14 -14.09
N GLU A 17 26.64 5.83 -14.05
CA GLU A 17 26.73 7.22 -13.62
C GLU A 17 26.14 8.18 -14.67
N LYS A 18 26.28 7.84 -15.95
CA LYS A 18 25.71 8.61 -17.06
C LYS A 18 24.28 8.22 -17.42
N CYS A 19 23.87 7.03 -16.99
CA CYS A 19 22.57 6.46 -17.35
C CYS A 19 21.44 7.14 -16.57
N ILE A 20 20.55 7.83 -17.26
CA ILE A 20 19.37 8.48 -16.67
C ILE A 20 18.16 7.53 -16.60
N LYS A 21 18.35 6.23 -16.83
CA LYS A 21 17.31 5.18 -16.76
C LYS A 21 16.06 5.45 -17.62
N CYS A 22 16.20 6.16 -18.73
CA CYS A 22 15.07 6.56 -19.61
C CYS A 22 14.44 5.40 -20.41
N GLY A 23 15.05 4.22 -20.45
CA GLY A 23 14.51 3.04 -21.17
C GLY A 23 14.65 3.04 -22.70
N LEU A 24 15.11 4.12 -23.33
CA LEU A 24 15.19 4.20 -24.80
C LEU A 24 16.06 3.11 -25.43
N CYS A 25 17.14 2.70 -24.76
CA CYS A 25 18.01 1.63 -25.25
C CYS A 25 17.33 0.25 -25.19
N THR A 26 16.48 0.00 -24.21
CA THR A 26 15.69 -1.22 -24.11
C THR A 26 14.72 -1.34 -25.28
N ASN A 27 14.02 -0.24 -25.60
CA ASN A 27 13.06 -0.20 -26.70
C ASN A 27 13.73 -0.25 -28.08
N ALA A 28 14.97 0.25 -28.20
CA ALA A 28 15.73 0.27 -29.46
C ALA A 28 16.52 -1.02 -29.71
N CYS A 29 16.61 -1.92 -28.75
CA CYS A 29 17.38 -3.16 -28.89
C CYS A 29 16.54 -4.26 -29.55
N GLU A 30 16.74 -4.50 -30.82
CA GLU A 30 16.05 -5.56 -31.59
C GLU A 30 16.30 -6.97 -31.06
N TYR A 31 17.40 -7.17 -30.33
CA TYR A 31 17.76 -8.46 -29.74
C TYR A 31 17.25 -8.67 -28.32
N ASN A 32 16.52 -7.70 -27.73
CA ASN A 32 16.10 -7.73 -26.32
C ASN A 32 17.25 -8.02 -25.34
N ALA A 33 18.48 -7.64 -25.70
CA ALA A 33 19.68 -7.90 -24.89
C ALA A 33 19.87 -6.91 -23.74
N ILE A 34 19.08 -5.84 -23.70
CA ILE A 34 19.13 -4.83 -22.65
C ILE A 34 17.89 -5.02 -21.78
N ILE A 35 18.10 -5.44 -20.55
CA ILE A 35 17.05 -5.65 -19.57
C ILE A 35 17.07 -4.53 -18.53
N ARG A 36 15.88 -4.13 -18.11
CA ARG A 36 15.70 -3.22 -16.95
C ARG A 36 15.44 -4.08 -15.73
N GLN A 37 16.37 -4.04 -14.79
CA GLN A 37 16.18 -4.67 -13.49
C GLN A 37 15.46 -3.68 -12.57
N GLU A 38 14.24 -4.00 -12.23
CA GLU A 38 13.47 -3.30 -11.19
C GLU A 38 13.19 -4.25 -10.03
N ARG A 39 13.19 -3.71 -8.82
CA ARG A 39 12.75 -4.50 -7.68
C ARG A 39 11.25 -4.79 -7.80
N PRO A 40 10.80 -6.01 -7.53
CA PRO A 40 9.38 -6.33 -7.53
C PRO A 40 8.55 -5.36 -6.69
N CYS A 41 9.04 -5.00 -5.51
CA CYS A 41 8.39 -4.05 -4.61
C CYS A 41 8.22 -2.65 -5.24
N ALA A 42 9.22 -2.15 -5.95
CA ALA A 42 9.14 -0.84 -6.62
C ALA A 42 8.22 -0.90 -7.85
N LYS A 43 8.25 -2.01 -8.58
CA LYS A 43 7.42 -2.22 -9.78
C LYS A 43 5.92 -2.21 -9.48
N VAL A 44 5.53 -2.80 -8.35
CA VAL A 44 4.11 -2.91 -7.95
C VAL A 44 3.62 -1.71 -7.12
N CYS A 45 4.50 -0.74 -6.84
CA CYS A 45 4.13 0.43 -6.08
C CYS A 45 3.50 1.49 -6.98
N GLY A 46 2.17 1.56 -7.03
CA GLY A 46 1.43 2.58 -7.80
C GLY A 46 1.76 4.02 -7.38
N MET A 47 2.15 4.23 -6.13
CA MET A 47 2.54 5.54 -5.60
C MET A 47 3.99 5.93 -5.87
N ASN A 48 4.80 5.06 -6.50
CA ASN A 48 6.24 5.27 -6.66
C ASN A 48 6.97 5.65 -5.35
N ALA A 49 6.50 5.10 -4.23
CA ALA A 49 7.03 5.37 -2.90
C ALA A 49 8.32 4.62 -2.59
N ILE A 50 8.75 3.67 -3.44
CA ILE A 50 9.93 2.84 -3.17
C ILE A 50 11.08 3.25 -4.07
N LYS A 51 12.16 3.70 -3.44
CA LYS A 51 13.40 4.12 -4.10
C LYS A 51 14.57 3.25 -3.65
N SER A 52 15.75 3.51 -4.19
CA SER A 52 17.00 2.96 -3.67
C SER A 52 17.71 4.03 -2.86
N ASP A 53 18.21 3.65 -1.69
CA ASP A 53 19.12 4.48 -0.90
C ASP A 53 20.54 4.50 -1.54
N GLU A 54 21.48 5.21 -0.92
CA GLU A 54 22.87 5.33 -1.38
C GLU A 54 23.61 3.98 -1.43
N LEU A 55 23.22 3.04 -0.58
CA LEU A 55 23.76 1.68 -0.55
C LEU A 55 23.03 0.71 -1.48
N GLY A 56 22.07 1.22 -2.27
CA GLY A 56 21.29 0.42 -3.17
C GLY A 56 20.20 -0.43 -2.49
N ARG A 57 19.82 -0.19 -1.23
CA ARG A 57 18.74 -0.89 -0.54
C ARG A 57 17.39 -0.24 -0.86
N ALA A 58 16.29 -0.97 -0.68
CA ALA A 58 14.97 -0.41 -0.84
C ALA A 58 14.63 0.53 0.34
N GLU A 59 14.23 1.74 0.02
CA GLU A 59 13.77 2.74 0.97
C GLU A 59 12.34 3.12 0.62
N ILE A 60 11.46 3.09 1.61
CA ILE A 60 10.05 3.46 1.48
C ILE A 60 9.88 4.90 1.95
N ASP A 61 9.40 5.75 1.05
CA ASP A 61 9.04 7.14 1.34
C ASP A 61 7.69 7.16 2.10
N PRO A 62 7.67 7.48 3.40
CA PRO A 62 6.45 7.42 4.20
C PRO A 62 5.39 8.45 3.77
N ASP A 63 5.81 9.57 3.18
CA ASP A 63 4.90 10.64 2.76
C ASP A 63 4.11 10.25 1.49
N LYS A 64 4.63 9.29 0.72
CA LYS A 64 3.98 8.74 -0.46
C LYS A 64 3.32 7.40 -0.22
N CYS A 65 3.72 6.70 0.83
CA CYS A 65 3.24 5.36 1.11
C CYS A 65 1.80 5.38 1.65
N VAL A 66 0.89 4.77 0.93
CA VAL A 66 -0.52 4.61 1.34
C VAL A 66 -0.79 3.30 2.07
N SER A 67 0.25 2.60 2.50
CA SER A 67 0.18 1.35 3.30
C SER A 67 -0.69 0.24 2.66
N CYS A 68 -0.74 0.16 1.33
CA CYS A 68 -1.55 -0.82 0.61
C CYS A 68 -1.05 -2.27 0.71
N GLY A 69 0.19 -2.51 1.16
CA GLY A 69 0.77 -3.84 1.34
C GLY A 69 1.26 -4.55 0.07
N MET A 70 1.07 -3.99 -1.12
CA MET A 70 1.46 -4.64 -2.38
C MET A 70 2.94 -5.00 -2.46
N CYS A 71 3.81 -4.16 -1.92
CA CYS A 71 5.26 -4.42 -1.87
C CYS A 71 5.61 -5.61 -0.95
N LEU A 72 4.87 -5.81 0.11
CA LEU A 72 5.03 -6.91 1.05
C LEU A 72 4.66 -8.24 0.38
N VAL A 73 3.49 -8.30 -0.25
CA VAL A 73 2.98 -9.51 -0.93
C VAL A 73 3.88 -9.92 -2.11
N ASN A 74 4.45 -8.93 -2.82
CA ASN A 74 5.28 -9.18 -4.00
C ASN A 74 6.78 -9.30 -3.69
N CYS A 75 7.21 -9.28 -2.42
CA CYS A 75 8.60 -9.45 -2.05
C CYS A 75 8.96 -10.94 -1.98
N PRO A 76 9.73 -11.51 -2.94
CA PRO A 76 10.07 -12.94 -2.93
C PRO A 76 11.03 -13.32 -1.80
N PHE A 77 11.61 -12.33 -1.13
CA PHE A 77 12.61 -12.53 -0.06
C PHE A 77 12.04 -12.31 1.35
N GLY A 78 10.77 -11.90 1.48
CA GLY A 78 10.20 -11.51 2.78
C GLY A 78 10.94 -10.34 3.43
N ALA A 79 11.61 -9.49 2.65
CA ALA A 79 12.43 -8.39 3.16
C ALA A 79 11.60 -7.15 3.57
N ILE A 80 10.31 -7.14 3.25
CA ILE A 80 9.36 -6.10 3.65
C ILE A 80 8.37 -6.73 4.61
N ILE A 81 8.27 -6.14 5.78
CA ILE A 81 7.34 -6.54 6.84
C ILE A 81 6.48 -5.34 7.24
N ASP A 82 5.33 -5.59 7.81
CA ASP A 82 4.50 -4.57 8.43
C ASP A 82 5.15 -4.06 9.73
N LYS A 83 4.86 -2.81 10.06
CA LYS A 83 5.23 -2.23 11.34
C LYS A 83 4.15 -2.57 12.36
N SER A 84 4.23 -3.75 12.96
CA SER A 84 3.28 -4.16 14.00
C SER A 84 3.32 -3.21 15.20
N GLN A 85 2.14 -2.89 15.73
CA GLN A 85 1.96 -2.08 16.95
C GLN A 85 1.47 -2.92 18.13
N ILE A 86 1.68 -4.23 18.10
CA ILE A 86 1.18 -5.15 19.12
C ILE A 86 1.71 -4.81 20.53
N TYR A 87 2.98 -4.40 20.63
CA TYR A 87 3.59 -4.01 21.91
C TYR A 87 2.90 -2.76 22.50
N GLN A 88 2.68 -1.75 21.68
CA GLN A 88 1.99 -0.51 22.08
C GLN A 88 0.56 -0.81 22.51
N THR A 89 -0.13 -1.68 21.79
CA THR A 89 -1.51 -2.10 22.12
C THR A 89 -1.54 -2.84 23.47
N ILE A 90 -0.65 -3.81 23.69
CA ILE A 90 -0.57 -4.53 24.96
C ILE A 90 -0.26 -3.56 26.11
N THR A 91 0.65 -2.62 25.90
CA THR A 91 1.00 -1.63 26.93
C THR A 91 -0.19 -0.72 27.24
N ALA A 92 -0.95 -0.28 26.25
CA ALA A 92 -2.14 0.52 26.44
C ALA A 92 -3.24 -0.24 27.20
N LEU A 93 -3.49 -1.51 26.83
CA LEU A 93 -4.46 -2.38 27.52
C LEU A 93 -4.10 -2.67 28.99
N LYS A 94 -2.83 -2.55 29.36
CA LYS A 94 -2.36 -2.69 30.75
C LYS A 94 -2.31 -1.39 31.51
N SER A 95 -2.60 -0.27 30.90
CA SER A 95 -2.69 1.05 31.55
C SER A 95 -4.11 1.30 32.07
N ASP A 96 -4.27 2.36 32.86
CA ASP A 96 -5.57 2.81 33.35
C ASP A 96 -6.38 3.60 32.29
N THR A 97 -5.86 3.73 31.08
CA THR A 97 -6.51 4.44 29.98
C THR A 97 -7.48 3.50 29.25
N PRO A 98 -8.75 3.87 29.07
CA PRO A 98 -9.71 3.05 28.34
C PRO A 98 -9.29 2.93 26.85
N VAL A 99 -9.22 1.72 26.36
CA VAL A 99 -8.83 1.39 24.97
C VAL A 99 -10.04 0.82 24.24
N TYR A 100 -10.40 1.42 23.13
CA TYR A 100 -11.49 0.97 22.26
C TYR A 100 -10.96 0.32 21.00
N ALA A 101 -11.58 -0.75 20.57
CA ALA A 101 -11.24 -1.40 19.30
C ALA A 101 -12.19 -0.92 18.19
N ALA A 102 -11.65 -0.35 17.13
CA ALA A 102 -12.37 -0.09 15.88
C ALA A 102 -12.06 -1.20 14.88
N ILE A 103 -13.06 -2.01 14.53
CA ILE A 103 -12.89 -3.18 13.66
C ILE A 103 -13.54 -2.98 12.30
N ALA A 104 -12.80 -3.31 11.24
CA ALA A 104 -13.30 -3.26 9.87
C ALA A 104 -14.20 -4.46 9.55
N PRO A 105 -15.12 -4.33 8.57
CA PRO A 105 -15.96 -5.46 8.11
C PRO A 105 -15.18 -6.69 7.66
N ALA A 106 -13.97 -6.49 7.11
CA ALA A 106 -13.08 -7.57 6.70
C ALA A 106 -12.65 -8.51 7.85
N PHE A 107 -12.86 -8.10 9.10
CA PHE A 107 -12.62 -8.95 10.28
C PHE A 107 -13.65 -10.09 10.37
N ALA A 108 -14.86 -9.85 9.88
CA ALA A 108 -15.89 -10.88 9.82
C ALA A 108 -15.48 -12.01 8.87
N GLY A 109 -15.67 -13.23 9.29
CA GLY A 109 -15.31 -14.41 8.50
C GLY A 109 -13.86 -14.89 8.64
N GLN A 110 -12.96 -14.13 9.26
CA GLN A 110 -11.59 -14.59 9.52
C GLN A 110 -11.51 -15.70 10.57
N PHE A 111 -12.53 -15.82 11.40
CA PHE A 111 -12.63 -16.83 12.46
C PHE A 111 -13.75 -17.86 12.19
N GLY A 112 -14.01 -18.17 10.93
CA GLY A 112 -15.06 -19.09 10.53
C GLY A 112 -16.46 -18.59 10.92
N ASN A 113 -17.31 -19.46 11.46
CA ASN A 113 -18.69 -19.14 11.81
C ASN A 113 -18.83 -18.49 13.21
N VAL A 114 -17.94 -17.60 13.58
CA VAL A 114 -18.02 -16.86 14.85
C VAL A 114 -18.92 -15.65 14.67
N SER A 115 -19.93 -15.51 15.54
CA SER A 115 -20.82 -14.34 15.51
C SER A 115 -20.12 -13.07 15.95
N THR A 116 -20.57 -11.92 15.46
CA THR A 116 -20.06 -10.59 15.84
C THR A 116 -20.12 -10.36 17.35
N GLY A 117 -21.18 -10.86 18.02
CA GLY A 117 -21.32 -10.79 19.48
C GLY A 117 -20.19 -11.54 20.22
N LYS A 118 -19.79 -12.71 19.74
CA LYS A 118 -18.66 -13.46 20.32
C LYS A 118 -17.33 -12.74 20.09
N ILE A 119 -17.14 -12.13 18.93
CA ILE A 119 -15.96 -11.31 18.62
C ILE A 119 -15.89 -10.14 19.62
N ARG A 120 -16.99 -9.42 19.81
CA ARG A 120 -17.08 -8.31 20.78
C ARG A 120 -16.73 -8.76 22.21
N THR A 121 -17.25 -9.90 22.64
CA THR A 121 -16.93 -10.49 23.94
C THR A 121 -15.44 -10.79 24.06
N ALA A 122 -14.84 -11.40 23.06
CA ALA A 122 -13.42 -11.72 23.04
C ALA A 122 -12.52 -10.48 23.18
N PHE A 123 -12.84 -9.39 22.49
CA PHE A 123 -12.13 -8.14 22.66
C PHE A 123 -12.25 -7.57 24.06
N LYS A 124 -13.42 -7.65 24.68
CA LYS A 124 -13.62 -7.22 26.08
C LYS A 124 -12.82 -8.10 27.06
N GLU A 125 -12.74 -9.40 26.83
CA GLU A 125 -11.90 -10.32 27.62
C GLU A 125 -10.41 -10.03 27.44
N LEU A 126 -9.97 -9.50 26.28
CA LEU A 126 -8.61 -9.04 26.06
C LEU A 126 -8.27 -7.73 26.77
N GLY A 127 -9.27 -7.02 27.34
CA GLY A 127 -9.10 -5.78 28.08
C GLY A 127 -9.50 -4.51 27.34
N PHE A 128 -10.14 -4.61 26.17
CA PHE A 128 -10.72 -3.45 25.51
C PHE A 128 -12.01 -3.02 26.24
N GLU A 129 -12.22 -1.72 26.39
CA GLU A 129 -13.42 -1.14 27.01
C GLU A 129 -14.68 -1.46 26.18
N ASP A 130 -14.60 -1.22 24.87
CA ASP A 130 -15.65 -1.63 23.94
C ASP A 130 -15.12 -1.78 22.51
N VAL A 131 -15.99 -2.27 21.62
CA VAL A 131 -15.72 -2.50 20.21
C VAL A 131 -16.69 -1.69 19.36
N VAL A 132 -16.15 -0.92 18.42
CA VAL A 132 -16.91 -0.14 17.45
C VAL A 132 -16.73 -0.75 16.06
N GLU A 133 -17.83 -1.00 15.37
CA GLU A 133 -17.82 -1.48 14.00
C GLU A 133 -17.65 -0.29 13.04
N VAL A 134 -16.56 -0.30 12.27
CA VAL A 134 -16.27 0.75 11.27
C VAL A 134 -17.36 0.81 10.18
N ALA A 135 -18.13 -0.26 9.98
CA ALA A 135 -19.29 -0.28 9.09
C ALA A 135 -20.30 0.84 9.40
N ILE A 136 -20.48 1.21 10.67
CA ILE A 136 -21.36 2.33 11.05
C ILE A 136 -20.88 3.65 10.45
N GLY A 137 -19.56 3.87 10.45
CA GLY A 137 -18.96 5.04 9.80
C GLY A 137 -19.14 4.99 8.27
N ALA A 138 -19.02 3.82 7.67
CA ALA A 138 -19.26 3.64 6.24
C ALA A 138 -20.70 3.96 5.84
N ASP A 139 -21.69 3.58 6.66
CA ASP A 139 -23.09 3.93 6.42
C ASP A 139 -23.32 5.45 6.45
N LEU A 140 -22.69 6.15 7.39
CA LEU A 140 -22.75 7.61 7.46
C LEU A 140 -22.08 8.26 6.23
N CYS A 141 -20.90 7.79 5.84
CA CYS A 141 -20.23 8.28 4.63
C CYS A 141 -21.10 8.06 3.38
N THR A 142 -21.75 6.91 3.26
CA THR A 142 -22.62 6.60 2.12
C THR A 142 -23.78 7.58 1.99
N ILE A 143 -24.35 8.04 3.10
CA ILE A 143 -25.42 9.04 3.10
C ILE A 143 -24.91 10.37 2.54
N GLU A 144 -23.74 10.83 2.98
CA GLU A 144 -23.15 12.09 2.52
C GLU A 144 -22.72 11.99 1.03
N GLU A 145 -22.08 10.89 0.64
CA GLU A 145 -21.67 10.66 -0.74
C GLU A 145 -22.87 10.58 -1.70
N ALA A 146 -23.99 9.99 -1.26
CA ALA A 146 -25.22 9.98 -2.05
C ALA A 146 -25.79 11.39 -2.27
N GLN A 147 -25.72 12.25 -1.24
CA GLN A 147 -26.14 13.65 -1.38
C GLN A 147 -25.23 14.42 -2.36
N ASP A 148 -23.93 14.18 -2.29
CA ASP A 148 -22.96 14.81 -3.18
C ASP A 148 -23.15 14.32 -4.62
N PHE A 149 -23.39 13.02 -4.81
CA PHE A 149 -23.75 12.47 -6.12
C PHE A 149 -24.94 13.18 -6.74
N MET A 150 -26.02 13.35 -5.98
CA MET A 150 -27.24 14.03 -6.46
C MET A 150 -27.04 15.51 -6.78
N LYS A 151 -26.05 16.17 -6.17
CA LYS A 151 -25.74 17.59 -6.42
C LYS A 151 -24.78 17.79 -7.62
N GLU A 152 -23.96 16.78 -7.91
CA GLU A 152 -22.81 16.96 -8.77
C GLU A 152 -22.89 16.20 -10.08
N VAL A 153 -23.59 15.07 -10.10
CA VAL A 153 -23.69 14.21 -11.27
C VAL A 153 -25.08 14.34 -11.93
N PRO A 154 -25.17 14.51 -13.24
CA PRO A 154 -24.09 14.63 -14.24
C PRO A 154 -23.65 16.09 -14.50
N GLU A 155 -24.27 17.09 -13.85
CA GLU A 155 -24.17 18.50 -14.23
C GLU A 155 -22.77 19.08 -14.05
N LYS A 156 -22.07 18.74 -12.95
CA LYS A 156 -20.71 19.23 -12.67
C LYS A 156 -19.64 18.23 -13.09
N GLN A 157 -19.95 16.94 -13.01
CA GLN A 157 -19.03 15.86 -13.39
C GLN A 157 -19.82 14.69 -14.00
N PRO A 158 -19.24 13.97 -14.99
CA PRO A 158 -19.95 12.92 -15.73
C PRO A 158 -20.22 11.68 -14.89
N PHE A 159 -19.42 11.40 -13.89
CA PHE A 159 -19.57 10.29 -12.94
C PHE A 159 -18.86 10.61 -11.64
N MET A 160 -19.17 9.85 -10.60
CA MET A 160 -18.50 9.89 -9.31
C MET A 160 -18.00 8.49 -8.96
N ALA A 161 -16.74 8.40 -8.54
CA ALA A 161 -16.16 7.18 -8.03
C ALA A 161 -15.58 7.47 -6.64
N THR A 162 -15.93 6.64 -5.66
CA THR A 162 -15.47 6.79 -4.29
C THR A 162 -14.75 5.52 -3.82
N SER A 163 -13.81 5.65 -2.93
CA SER A 163 -13.12 4.53 -2.32
C SER A 163 -12.57 4.89 -0.95
N CYS A 164 -12.84 4.05 0.04
CA CYS A 164 -12.20 4.13 1.35
C CYS A 164 -10.78 3.54 1.36
N CYS A 165 -10.37 2.85 0.29
CA CYS A 165 -9.11 2.12 0.24
C CYS A 165 -8.15 2.72 -0.79
N PRO A 166 -7.03 3.35 -0.37
CA PRO A 166 -6.02 3.86 -1.30
C PRO A 166 -5.47 2.80 -2.25
N ALA A 167 -5.42 1.53 -1.81
CA ALA A 167 -4.98 0.41 -2.65
C ALA A 167 -5.87 0.13 -3.86
N TRP A 168 -7.13 0.58 -3.85
CA TRP A 168 -8.03 0.47 -4.98
C TRP A 168 -7.89 1.65 -5.96
N SER A 169 -7.49 2.82 -5.48
CA SER A 169 -7.38 4.05 -6.26
C SER A 169 -6.01 4.27 -6.92
N VAL A 170 -5.04 3.35 -6.75
CA VAL A 170 -3.68 3.42 -7.36
C VAL A 170 -3.50 2.46 -8.52
#